data_82ea7ece96952477ef7739ee431bdf3f
#
_entry.id   82ea7ece96952477ef7739ee431bdf3f
#
_cell.length_a   1.000
_cell.length_b   1.000
_cell.length_c   1.000
_cell.angle_alpha   90.00
_cell.angle_beta   90.00
_cell.angle_gamma   90.00
#
_symmetry.space_group_name_H-M   'P 1'
#
loop_
_entity.id
_entity.type
_entity.pdbx_description
1 polymer ?
#
loop_
_entity_poly.entity_id
_entity_poly.type
_entity_poly.pdbx_seq_one_letter_code
_entity_poly.pdbx_strand_id
1 'polypeptide(L)'
;MVGGLLLPRLLGGRTREPVFLAERAPTRAVPTLDLCPDTGRARLSYRRAAELFAHATTPLAAAAGQQTGWTMHQLRHSALTHDAESGTNTPMLLARSRHASMRSLERYARPGPEALARHAAATDPAARRRHGR
;
A
#
# COMPACT_ATOMS: atom_id res chain seq x y z
N MET A 1 -11.64 -0.09 -6.93
CA MET A 1 -10.90 0.57 -8.04
C MET A 1 -10.90 2.10 -7.95
N VAL A 2 -10.67 2.69 -6.78
CA VAL A 2 -10.67 4.17 -6.59
C VAL A 2 -9.27 4.78 -6.87
N GLY A 3 -8.19 4.00 -6.72
CA GLY A 3 -6.82 4.53 -6.87
C GLY A 3 -6.42 4.91 -8.30
N GLY A 4 -7.05 4.33 -9.33
CA GLY A 4 -6.72 4.63 -10.73
C GLY A 4 -7.10 6.04 -11.20
N LEU A 5 -8.03 6.70 -10.50
CA LEU A 5 -8.48 8.06 -10.84
C LEU A 5 -7.74 9.16 -10.07
N LEU A 6 -7.18 8.84 -8.90
CA LEU A 6 -6.55 9.85 -8.04
C LEU A 6 -5.10 10.14 -8.44
N LEU A 7 -4.35 9.12 -8.86
CA LEU A 7 -2.93 9.27 -9.19
C LEU A 7 -2.70 10.18 -10.40
N PRO A 8 -3.40 10.05 -11.53
CA PRO A 8 -3.28 10.98 -12.66
C PRO A 8 -3.60 12.43 -12.28
N ARG A 9 -4.61 12.64 -11.44
CA ARG A 9 -4.97 13.98 -10.93
C ARG A 9 -3.87 14.55 -10.03
N LEU A 10 -3.26 13.73 -9.18
CA LEU A 10 -2.16 14.12 -8.32
C LEU A 10 -0.91 14.48 -9.12
N LEU A 11 -0.63 13.72 -10.18
CA LEU A 11 0.55 13.94 -11.02
C LEU A 11 0.42 15.17 -11.91
N GLY A 12 -0.79 15.50 -12.38
CA GLY A 12 -1.02 16.68 -13.21
C GLY A 12 -0.18 16.72 -14.49
N GLY A 13 0.11 15.54 -15.08
CA GLY A 13 0.97 15.41 -16.28
C GLY A 13 2.46 15.25 -15.98
N ARG A 14 2.92 15.30 -14.76
CA ARG A 14 4.31 15.08 -14.36
C ARG A 14 4.74 13.63 -14.60
N THR A 15 5.92 13.40 -15.19
CA THR A 15 6.39 12.05 -15.58
C THR A 15 7.69 11.61 -14.91
N ARG A 16 8.48 12.53 -14.37
CA ARG A 16 9.85 12.24 -13.89
C ARG A 16 10.16 12.79 -12.49
N GLU A 17 9.17 13.17 -11.74
CA GLU A 17 9.33 13.88 -10.49
C GLU A 17 8.84 13.09 -9.29
N PRO A 18 9.13 13.54 -8.06
CA PRO A 18 8.53 12.95 -6.88
C PRO A 18 7.00 12.95 -6.98
N VAL A 19 6.39 11.80 -6.75
CA VAL A 19 4.93 11.64 -6.83
C VAL A 19 4.22 12.55 -5.84
N PHE A 20 4.71 12.56 -4.61
CA PHE A 20 4.15 13.38 -3.53
C PHE A 20 5.07 14.56 -3.24
N LEU A 21 4.53 15.75 -3.34
CA LEU A 21 5.24 17.00 -3.09
C LEU A 21 4.80 17.60 -1.76
N ALA A 22 5.73 18.31 -1.10
CA ALA A 22 5.42 19.13 0.05
C ALA A 22 4.49 20.28 -0.36
N GLU A 23 3.69 20.77 0.57
CA GLU A 23 2.76 21.87 0.31
C GLU A 23 3.49 23.20 -0.02
N ARG A 24 4.66 23.42 0.60
CA ARG A 24 5.46 24.63 0.44
C ARG A 24 6.81 24.32 -0.18
N ALA A 25 7.40 25.31 -0.82
CA ALA A 25 8.79 25.25 -1.28
C ALA A 25 9.73 25.05 -0.08
N PRO A 26 10.84 24.32 -0.25
CA PRO A 26 11.79 24.09 0.83
C PRO A 26 12.50 25.40 1.21
N THR A 27 12.70 25.62 2.52
CA THR A 27 13.46 26.75 3.05
C THR A 27 14.97 26.47 3.14
N ARG A 28 15.37 25.21 2.90
CA ARG A 28 16.78 24.77 2.90
C ARG A 28 17.09 24.12 1.57
N ALA A 29 18.37 24.08 1.22
CA ALA A 29 18.83 23.37 0.03
C ALA A 29 18.46 21.88 0.12
N VAL A 30 17.85 21.37 -0.94
CA VAL A 30 17.51 19.94 -1.11
C VAL A 30 18.11 19.43 -2.42
N PRO A 31 18.40 18.14 -2.54
CA PRO A 31 18.89 17.56 -3.79
C PRO A 31 17.96 17.84 -4.97
N THR A 32 18.53 18.13 -6.13
CA THR A 32 17.75 18.45 -7.34
C THR A 32 16.74 17.34 -7.71
N LEU A 33 17.09 16.07 -7.48
CA LEU A 33 16.20 14.92 -7.70
C LEU A 33 15.00 14.88 -6.76
N ASP A 34 15.04 15.64 -5.68
CA ASP A 34 13.95 15.77 -4.71
C ASP A 34 13.10 17.02 -4.94
N LEU A 35 13.43 17.81 -5.96
CA LEU A 35 12.68 19.00 -6.36
C LEU A 35 11.84 18.74 -7.60
N CYS A 36 10.64 19.27 -7.61
CA CYS A 36 9.84 19.40 -8.80
C CYS A 36 10.26 20.68 -9.55
N PRO A 37 10.81 20.60 -10.76
CA PRO A 37 11.27 21.77 -11.50
C PRO A 37 10.13 22.75 -11.85
N ASP A 38 8.92 22.22 -12.06
CA ASP A 38 7.76 23.04 -12.44
C ASP A 38 7.21 23.86 -11.26
N THR A 39 7.28 23.32 -10.05
CA THR A 39 6.66 23.94 -8.87
C THR A 39 7.63 24.43 -7.83
N GLY A 40 8.91 24.07 -7.93
CA GLY A 40 9.93 24.34 -6.91
C GLY A 40 9.69 23.63 -5.57
N ARG A 41 8.69 22.74 -5.51
CA ARG A 41 8.35 22.00 -4.27
C ARG A 41 9.23 20.77 -4.13
N ALA A 42 9.58 20.48 -2.88
CA ALA A 42 10.35 19.27 -2.57
C ALA A 42 9.46 18.04 -2.43
N ARG A 43 10.07 16.87 -2.56
CA ARG A 43 9.47 15.57 -2.20
C ARG A 43 8.89 15.65 -0.78
N LEU A 44 7.70 15.12 -0.61
CA LEU A 44 7.10 14.95 0.71
C LEU A 44 7.95 14.00 1.55
N SER A 45 8.44 14.45 2.70
CA SER A 45 9.22 13.61 3.60
C SER A 45 8.35 12.49 4.20
N TYR A 46 8.96 11.35 4.49
CA TYR A 46 8.25 10.23 5.14
C TYR A 46 7.58 10.65 6.45
N ARG A 47 8.28 11.42 7.26
CA ARG A 47 7.74 11.95 8.53
C ARG A 47 6.46 12.75 8.28
N ARG A 48 6.51 13.68 7.33
CA ARG A 48 5.34 14.52 7.03
C ARG A 48 4.20 13.70 6.41
N ALA A 49 4.51 12.75 5.57
CA ALA A 49 3.51 11.80 5.03
C ALA A 49 2.83 11.01 6.15
N ALA A 50 3.61 10.52 7.12
CA ALA A 50 3.09 9.79 8.28
C ALA A 50 2.19 10.66 9.16
N GLU A 51 2.58 11.90 9.43
CA GLU A 51 1.77 12.88 10.19
C GLU A 51 0.43 13.16 9.49
N LEU A 52 0.48 13.43 8.18
CA LEU A 52 -0.72 13.71 7.38
C LEU A 52 -1.65 12.49 7.35
N PHE A 53 -1.10 11.29 7.18
CA PHE A 53 -1.88 10.07 7.16
C PHE A 53 -2.55 9.79 8.52
N ALA A 54 -1.80 9.91 9.61
CA ALA A 54 -2.34 9.74 10.96
C ALA A 54 -3.46 10.76 11.23
N HIS A 55 -3.24 12.03 10.89
CA HIS A 55 -4.25 13.07 11.06
C HIS A 55 -5.52 12.79 10.22
N ALA A 56 -5.35 12.45 8.96
CA ALA A 56 -6.48 12.17 8.06
C ALA A 56 -7.30 10.94 8.46
N THR A 57 -6.66 9.97 9.12
CA THR A 57 -7.34 8.73 9.56
C THR A 57 -7.86 8.79 11.00
N THR A 58 -7.60 9.86 11.73
CA THR A 58 -8.08 10.01 13.13
C THR A 58 -9.59 9.83 13.29
N PRO A 59 -10.47 10.41 12.45
CA PRO A 59 -11.90 10.21 12.60
C PRO A 59 -12.33 8.75 12.39
N LEU A 60 -11.70 8.04 11.45
CA LEU A 60 -11.96 6.63 11.18
C LEU A 60 -11.45 5.73 12.29
N ALA A 61 -10.27 6.02 12.82
CA ALA A 61 -9.68 5.30 13.94
C ALA A 61 -10.51 5.47 15.22
N ALA A 62 -11.03 6.67 15.48
CA ALA A 62 -11.94 6.94 16.59
C ALA A 62 -13.24 6.14 16.47
N ALA A 63 -13.83 6.05 15.29
CA ALA A 63 -14.99 5.19 15.03
C ALA A 63 -14.71 3.70 15.27
N ALA A 64 -13.44 3.27 15.11
CA ALA A 64 -12.97 1.93 15.42
C ALA A 64 -12.47 1.74 16.87
N GLY A 65 -12.71 2.72 17.75
CA GLY A 65 -12.33 2.66 19.17
C GLY A 65 -10.85 2.93 19.46
N GLN A 66 -10.10 3.49 18.49
CA GLN A 66 -8.69 3.87 18.68
C GLN A 66 -8.56 5.36 19.01
N GLN A 67 -7.61 5.71 19.87
CA GLN A 67 -7.40 7.09 20.30
C GLN A 67 -6.60 7.93 19.31
N THR A 68 -5.82 7.29 18.45
CA THR A 68 -4.95 7.96 17.48
C THR A 68 -5.22 7.44 16.07
N GLY A 69 -4.95 8.27 15.06
CA GLY A 69 -5.00 7.86 13.66
C GLY A 69 -4.03 6.72 13.34
N TRP A 70 -4.27 6.05 12.23
CA TRP A 70 -3.45 4.91 11.82
C TRP A 70 -2.07 5.32 11.34
N THR A 71 -1.10 4.44 11.54
CA THR A 71 0.28 4.64 11.09
C THR A 71 0.50 4.11 9.67
N MET A 72 1.51 4.64 8.98
CA MET A 72 1.95 4.10 7.68
C MET A 72 2.39 2.63 7.77
N HIS A 73 2.87 2.20 8.95
CA HIS A 73 3.22 0.80 9.18
C HIS A 73 1.97 -0.10 9.21
N GLN A 74 0.91 0.34 9.88
CA GLN A 74 -0.37 -0.38 9.90
C GLN A 74 -0.99 -0.45 8.49
N LEU A 75 -0.93 0.64 7.71
CA LEU A 75 -1.38 0.65 6.33
C LEU A 75 -0.63 -0.38 5.48
N ARG A 76 0.70 -0.40 5.59
CA ARG A 76 1.53 -1.40 4.90
C ARG A 76 1.19 -2.82 5.32
N HIS A 77 1.00 -3.03 6.61
CA HIS A 77 0.63 -4.32 7.18
C HIS A 77 -0.71 -4.81 6.60
N SER A 78 -1.72 -3.96 6.66
CA SER A 78 -3.04 -4.25 6.11
C SER A 78 -2.99 -4.59 4.62
N ALA A 79 -2.24 -3.82 3.82
CA ALA A 79 -2.10 -4.08 2.39
C ALA A 79 -1.48 -5.45 2.10
N LEU A 80 -0.42 -5.83 2.81
CA LEU A 80 0.25 -7.13 2.64
C LEU A 80 -0.63 -8.29 3.09
N THR A 81 -1.36 -8.13 4.20
CA THR A 81 -2.31 -9.13 4.67
C THR A 81 -3.41 -9.34 3.63
N HIS A 82 -3.97 -8.25 3.12
CA HIS A 82 -5.04 -8.32 2.12
C HIS A 82 -4.58 -8.95 0.80
N ASP A 83 -3.36 -8.63 0.35
CA ASP A 83 -2.74 -9.25 -0.82
C ASP A 83 -2.55 -10.77 -0.60
N ALA A 84 -2.07 -11.19 0.59
CA ALA A 84 -1.90 -12.60 0.93
C ALA A 84 -3.24 -13.35 0.98
N GLU A 85 -4.26 -12.75 1.61
CA GLU A 85 -5.62 -13.31 1.68
C GLU A 85 -6.28 -13.42 0.30
N SER A 86 -5.93 -12.52 -0.62
CA SER A 86 -6.38 -12.54 -2.02
C SER A 86 -5.66 -13.60 -2.86
N GLY A 87 -4.76 -14.38 -2.27
CA GLY A 87 -4.05 -15.48 -2.95
C GLY A 87 -2.81 -15.04 -3.71
N THR A 88 -2.29 -13.83 -3.47
CA THR A 88 -1.03 -13.39 -4.05
C THR A 88 0.11 -14.32 -3.56
N ASN A 89 0.88 -14.86 -4.48
CA ASN A 89 1.97 -15.78 -4.13
C ASN A 89 3.10 -15.08 -3.37
N THR A 90 3.83 -15.84 -2.57
CA THR A 90 4.88 -15.32 -1.70
C THR A 90 6.01 -14.57 -2.43
N PRO A 91 6.52 -15.01 -3.60
CA PRO A 91 7.48 -14.22 -4.37
C PRO A 91 6.97 -12.84 -4.79
N MET A 92 5.70 -12.75 -5.17
CA MET A 92 5.09 -11.46 -5.54
C MET A 92 4.91 -10.56 -4.32
N LEU A 93 4.51 -11.12 -3.17
CA LEU A 93 4.45 -10.37 -1.90
C LEU A 93 5.82 -9.83 -1.49
N LEU A 94 6.90 -10.62 -1.65
CA LEU A 94 8.27 -10.19 -1.43
C LEU A 94 8.64 -9.00 -2.32
N ALA A 95 8.42 -9.13 -3.62
CA ALA A 95 8.73 -8.08 -4.58
C ALA A 95 7.98 -6.77 -4.27
N ARG A 96 6.69 -6.84 -3.97
CA ARG A 96 5.85 -5.67 -3.65
C ARG A 96 6.20 -5.06 -2.29
N SER A 97 6.49 -5.88 -1.31
CA SER A 97 6.80 -5.43 0.04
C SER A 97 8.21 -4.87 0.20
N ARG A 98 9.11 -5.11 -0.76
CA ARG A 98 10.53 -4.80 -0.66
C ARG A 98 11.18 -5.41 0.61
N HIS A 99 10.66 -6.52 1.10
CA HIS A 99 11.31 -7.24 2.20
C HIS A 99 12.52 -8.01 1.68
N ALA A 100 13.64 -7.89 2.40
CA ALA A 100 14.90 -8.54 2.03
C ALA A 100 14.90 -10.07 2.25
N SER A 101 13.92 -10.62 2.99
CA SER A 101 13.89 -12.04 3.31
C SER A 101 12.47 -12.61 3.41
N MET A 102 12.35 -13.89 3.09
CA MET A 102 11.12 -14.68 3.26
C MET A 102 10.65 -14.72 4.72
N ARG A 103 11.59 -14.80 5.67
CA ARG A 103 11.27 -14.84 7.11
C ARG A 103 10.47 -13.62 7.59
N SER A 104 10.72 -12.44 7.02
CA SER A 104 9.95 -11.24 7.36
C SER A 104 8.53 -11.27 6.82
N LEU A 105 8.24 -12.12 5.82
CA LEU A 105 6.90 -12.33 5.27
C LEU A 105 6.13 -13.49 5.91
N GLU A 106 6.75 -14.37 6.66
CA GLU A 106 6.09 -15.52 7.31
C GLU A 106 4.87 -15.08 8.15
N ARG A 107 4.94 -13.88 8.72
CA ARG A 107 3.84 -13.29 9.48
C ARG A 107 2.59 -13.03 8.60
N TYR A 108 2.79 -12.76 7.31
CA TYR A 108 1.72 -12.48 6.34
C TYR A 108 1.38 -13.70 5.49
N ALA A 109 2.31 -14.64 5.38
CA ALA A 109 2.19 -15.84 4.54
C ALA A 109 1.39 -16.98 5.19
N ARG A 110 0.81 -16.77 6.38
CA ARG A 110 -0.11 -17.74 6.98
C ARG A 110 -1.51 -17.46 6.44
N PRO A 111 -1.96 -18.18 5.40
CA PRO A 111 -3.31 -18.02 4.90
C PRO A 111 -4.30 -18.39 6.00
N GLY A 112 -5.30 -17.56 6.22
CA GLY A 112 -6.40 -17.90 7.11
C GLY A 112 -7.17 -19.13 6.59
N PRO A 113 -7.95 -19.82 7.43
CA PRO A 113 -8.68 -21.03 7.06
C PRO A 113 -9.60 -20.82 5.85
N GLU A 114 -10.16 -19.64 5.69
CA GLU A 114 -11.00 -19.29 4.54
C GLU A 114 -10.21 -19.16 3.22
N ALA A 115 -8.99 -18.63 3.26
CA ALA A 115 -8.11 -18.55 2.10
C ALA A 115 -7.64 -19.95 1.66
N LEU A 116 -7.35 -20.83 2.62
CA LEU A 116 -7.03 -22.23 2.37
C LEU A 116 -8.24 -22.97 1.77
N ALA A 117 -9.43 -22.76 2.30
CA ALA A 117 -10.65 -23.39 1.77
C ALA A 117 -10.95 -22.92 0.34
N ARG A 118 -10.80 -21.62 0.05
CA ARG A 118 -10.97 -21.10 -1.32
C ARG A 118 -9.94 -21.67 -2.28
N HIS A 119 -8.68 -21.77 -1.86
CA HIS A 119 -7.61 -22.34 -2.68
C HIS A 119 -7.85 -23.83 -2.94
N ALA A 120 -8.25 -24.60 -1.93
CA ALA A 120 -8.61 -26.01 -2.06
C ALA A 120 -9.79 -26.18 -3.04
N ALA A 121 -10.84 -25.38 -2.90
CA ALA A 121 -12.00 -25.42 -3.81
C ALA A 121 -11.63 -25.04 -5.25
N ALA A 122 -10.75 -24.07 -5.46
CA ALA A 122 -10.29 -23.68 -6.78
C ALA A 122 -9.36 -24.72 -7.44
N THR A 123 -8.67 -25.54 -6.62
CA THR A 123 -7.69 -26.53 -7.09
C THR A 123 -8.30 -27.92 -7.17
N ASP A 124 -9.52 -28.13 -6.64
CA ASP A 124 -10.19 -29.42 -6.63
C ASP A 124 -10.58 -29.84 -8.06
N PRO A 125 -10.03 -30.96 -8.59
CA PRO A 125 -10.37 -31.47 -9.91
C PRO A 125 -11.85 -31.91 -10.03
N ALA A 126 -12.49 -32.25 -8.90
CA ALA A 126 -13.89 -32.68 -8.87
C ALA A 126 -14.85 -31.47 -9.04
N ALA A 127 -14.47 -30.27 -8.54
CA ALA A 127 -15.27 -29.07 -8.73
C ALA A 127 -15.30 -28.62 -10.20
N ARG A 128 -14.20 -28.82 -10.95
CA ARG A 128 -14.12 -28.49 -12.39
C ARG A 128 -15.03 -29.39 -13.25
N ARG A 129 -15.29 -30.65 -12.85
CA ARG A 129 -16.13 -31.58 -13.60
C ARG A 129 -17.63 -31.30 -13.47
N ARG A 130 -18.05 -30.55 -12.44
CA ARG A 130 -19.48 -30.22 -12.22
C ARG A 130 -19.95 -29.01 -13.02
N HIS A 131 -19.05 -28.13 -13.50
CA HIS A 131 -19.40 -26.95 -14.31
C HIS A 131 -19.31 -27.18 -15.83
N GLY A 132 -18.99 -28.39 -16.27
CA GLY A 132 -18.84 -28.76 -17.67
C GLY A 132 -19.95 -29.68 -18.22
N ARG A 133 -21.12 -29.72 -17.55
CA ARG A 133 -22.30 -30.42 -18.07
C ARG A 133 -23.48 -29.49 -18.19
#